data_35d85713106545c5d065442dfab9843c
#
_entry.id   35d85713106545c5d065442dfab9843c
#
_cell.length_a   1.000
_cell.length_b   1.000
_cell.length_c   1.000
_cell.angle_alpha   90.00
_cell.angle_beta   90.00
_cell.angle_gamma   90.00
#
_symmetry.space_group_name_H-M   'P 1'
#
loop_
_entity.id
_entity.type
_entity.pdbx_description
1 polymer ?
#
loop_
_entity_poly.entity_id
_entity_poly.type
_entity_poly.pdbx_seq_one_letter_code
_entity_poly.pdbx_strand_id
1 'polypeptide(L)'
;RGMWMPERVWEQSLTQNLAEAGIEYTVLDDFHFSSAGTTLDPLHGHFLTEDNGFVVNLFPGSERLRYLIPFGKPEQTIEHLRMIAEEEPDTVVVFGDDGEKFGTWPDTKEHVYDRGWLRQFFDMLSEQTGWLKTTTLADAVDHTPPQGTLYLPDASYREMTEWALPVERQQHLENLTDTFQNHSNWPRLRSFVRGGTWRNFKVKYPEANEMYARMMAISRRVEQAEEQGVAGTPLSAARKSLYRAQCNCSYWHGAFGGIYLPHLRNSVYQNLIDADRILDEAAGKTEPFIEASVDDYNFDARPEIRLGNDQLTCFLAPSSGGILYELDVRAISHNLLATLARRPEVYHPLVMQGETSAEEEVTSIHQRIVFKQKGLEQRLQYDARSRKSLIDHFLAKDTTLCDLARGDQTEHGDFATGPFLSRVRRNSDRIQVQMWKEGTAYGIPLKLTKGVTLSAGSPALKIAYLLEGLPLDRTVHFAVELNFAGLPAGNDDRYFHQEDRRLGPLETLLDLENIQEMGMIDEWLGIDVRWSANRPTHLWAHPVETVSQSESGFELVHQSVALLPHWIVEPDANGRWSVVMDVMLDVDPVSFTRTVAAELASH
;
A
#
# COMPACT_ATOMS: atom_id res chain seq x y z
N ARG A 1 -29.78 1.89 7.51
CA ARG A 1 -30.49 1.47 6.30
C ARG A 1 -29.58 1.49 5.08
N GLY A 2 -28.88 2.59 4.76
CA GLY A 2 -28.02 2.69 3.60
C GLY A 2 -26.54 2.68 3.94
N MET A 3 -25.71 2.32 2.96
CA MET A 3 -24.26 2.36 3.05
C MET A 3 -23.68 2.98 1.78
N TRP A 4 -22.66 3.83 1.93
CA TRP A 4 -21.79 4.19 0.81
C TRP A 4 -20.80 3.05 0.56
N MET A 5 -20.77 2.52 -0.64
CA MET A 5 -19.77 1.50 -0.99
C MET A 5 -18.42 2.19 -1.25
N PRO A 6 -17.38 1.96 -0.40
CA PRO A 6 -16.07 2.56 -0.60
C PRO A 6 -15.54 2.28 -2.01
N GLU A 7 -15.09 3.32 -2.69
CA GLU A 7 -14.62 3.27 -4.09
C GLU A 7 -15.63 2.62 -5.06
N ARG A 8 -16.89 2.52 -4.64
CA ARG A 8 -17.95 1.84 -5.41
C ARG A 8 -17.54 0.44 -5.89
N VAL A 9 -16.63 -0.22 -5.14
CA VAL A 9 -16.19 -1.59 -5.43
C VAL A 9 -17.34 -2.55 -5.18
N TRP A 10 -17.72 -3.27 -6.20
CA TRP A 10 -18.79 -4.24 -6.13
C TRP A 10 -18.31 -5.64 -6.50
N GLU A 11 -18.74 -6.61 -5.72
CA GLU A 11 -18.70 -8.05 -5.99
C GLU A 11 -20.07 -8.62 -5.61
N GLN A 12 -20.63 -9.50 -6.42
CA GLN A 12 -22.00 -9.99 -6.20
C GLN A 12 -22.19 -10.66 -4.84
N SER A 13 -21.15 -11.33 -4.34
CA SER A 13 -21.13 -11.96 -3.00
C SER A 13 -21.28 -10.98 -1.82
N LEU A 14 -21.10 -9.67 -2.03
CA LEU A 14 -21.32 -8.66 -1.00
C LEU A 14 -22.80 -8.51 -0.64
N THR A 15 -23.71 -8.89 -1.52
CA THR A 15 -25.16 -8.77 -1.30
C THR A 15 -25.59 -9.44 -0.01
N GLN A 16 -25.19 -10.69 0.22
CA GLN A 16 -25.51 -11.41 1.45
C GLN A 16 -24.93 -10.69 2.68
N ASN A 17 -23.66 -10.31 2.64
CA ASN A 17 -22.99 -9.65 3.78
C ASN A 17 -23.64 -8.31 4.14
N LEU A 18 -24.04 -7.52 3.14
CA LEU A 18 -24.74 -6.26 3.35
C LEU A 18 -26.11 -6.47 3.97
N ALA A 19 -26.90 -7.40 3.43
CA ALA A 19 -28.22 -7.70 3.95
C ALA A 19 -28.17 -8.24 5.41
N GLU A 20 -27.25 -9.16 5.71
CA GLU A 20 -27.02 -9.66 7.07
C GLU A 20 -26.60 -8.56 8.05
N ALA A 21 -25.87 -7.55 7.58
CA ALA A 21 -25.52 -6.35 8.34
C ALA A 21 -26.69 -5.34 8.46
N GLY A 22 -27.88 -5.62 7.92
CA GLY A 22 -29.05 -4.75 7.94
C GLY A 22 -28.96 -3.56 6.96
N ILE A 23 -28.12 -3.66 5.93
CA ILE A 23 -28.02 -2.66 4.86
C ILE A 23 -29.07 -2.99 3.80
N GLU A 24 -29.97 -2.04 3.56
CA GLU A 24 -31.08 -2.20 2.61
C GLU A 24 -30.74 -1.67 1.21
N TYR A 25 -29.82 -0.68 1.13
CA TYR A 25 -29.42 -0.08 -0.16
C TYR A 25 -27.99 0.46 -0.15
N THR A 26 -27.40 0.52 -1.35
CA THR A 26 -26.12 1.18 -1.60
C THR A 26 -26.13 1.92 -2.94
N VAL A 27 -25.14 2.79 -3.15
CA VAL A 27 -24.93 3.52 -4.41
C VAL A 27 -23.72 2.94 -5.11
N LEU A 28 -23.86 2.64 -6.40
CA LEU A 28 -22.79 2.25 -7.30
C LEU A 28 -22.76 3.18 -8.51
N ASP A 29 -21.66 3.19 -9.23
CA ASP A 29 -21.54 4.01 -10.44
C ASP A 29 -22.43 3.46 -11.57
N ASP A 30 -22.99 4.32 -12.41
CA ASP A 30 -23.83 3.92 -13.55
C ASP A 30 -23.09 3.00 -14.54
N PHE A 31 -21.76 3.08 -14.57
CA PHE A 31 -20.90 2.17 -15.32
C PHE A 31 -21.11 0.69 -14.97
N HIS A 32 -21.40 0.34 -13.71
CA HIS A 32 -21.68 -1.04 -13.31
C HIS A 32 -22.94 -1.56 -14.01
N PHE A 33 -23.99 -0.74 -14.05
CA PHE A 33 -25.28 -1.09 -14.62
C PHE A 33 -25.21 -1.22 -16.15
N SER A 34 -24.57 -0.28 -16.82
CA SER A 34 -24.36 -0.35 -18.27
C SER A 34 -23.51 -1.56 -18.67
N SER A 35 -22.55 -1.95 -17.82
CA SER A 35 -21.71 -3.15 -18.04
C SER A 35 -22.43 -4.46 -17.76
N ALA A 36 -23.57 -4.46 -17.06
CA ALA A 36 -24.42 -5.63 -16.85
C ALA A 36 -25.28 -6.00 -18.06
N GLY A 37 -25.21 -5.21 -19.13
CA GLY A 37 -26.00 -5.44 -20.35
C GLY A 37 -27.47 -5.05 -20.21
N THR A 38 -27.80 -4.15 -19.28
CA THR A 38 -29.16 -3.59 -19.22
C THR A 38 -29.50 -2.87 -20.52
N THR A 39 -30.77 -2.97 -20.93
CA THR A 39 -31.32 -2.23 -22.09
C THR A 39 -31.93 -0.89 -21.67
N LEU A 40 -31.94 -0.61 -20.37
CA LEU A 40 -32.42 0.66 -19.83
C LEU A 40 -31.39 1.74 -20.07
N ASP A 41 -31.76 2.78 -20.75
CA ASP A 41 -30.99 3.98 -21.03
C ASP A 41 -31.98 5.12 -21.23
N PRO A 42 -32.03 6.09 -20.30
CA PRO A 42 -31.12 6.32 -19.17
C PRO A 42 -31.37 5.38 -17.97
N LEU A 43 -30.35 5.32 -17.08
CA LEU A 43 -30.34 4.54 -15.84
C LEU A 43 -30.82 5.42 -14.67
N HIS A 44 -32.07 5.32 -14.28
CA HIS A 44 -32.65 6.08 -13.17
C HIS A 44 -33.36 5.16 -12.17
N GLY A 45 -33.78 5.70 -11.02
CA GLY A 45 -34.43 4.92 -9.98
C GLY A 45 -33.48 4.02 -9.20
N HIS A 46 -33.96 2.86 -8.77
CA HIS A 46 -33.16 1.83 -8.11
C HIS A 46 -33.53 0.44 -8.62
N PHE A 47 -32.62 -0.51 -8.41
CA PHE A 47 -32.73 -1.89 -8.87
C PHE A 47 -32.56 -2.84 -7.70
N LEU A 48 -33.12 -4.03 -7.79
CA LEU A 48 -32.86 -5.12 -6.85
C LEU A 48 -31.70 -5.98 -7.35
N THR A 49 -30.85 -6.42 -6.44
CA THR A 49 -29.94 -7.53 -6.67
C THR A 49 -30.11 -8.58 -5.58
N GLU A 50 -29.76 -9.82 -5.86
CA GLU A 50 -29.99 -10.95 -4.98
C GLU A 50 -28.74 -11.85 -4.96
N ASP A 51 -28.38 -12.39 -3.79
CA ASP A 51 -27.41 -13.48 -3.65
C ASP A 51 -27.82 -14.39 -2.49
N ASN A 52 -27.92 -15.70 -2.74
CA ASN A 52 -28.35 -16.70 -1.77
C ASN A 52 -29.68 -16.41 -1.03
N GLY A 53 -30.63 -15.73 -1.73
CA GLY A 53 -31.92 -15.31 -1.17
C GLY A 53 -31.90 -14.00 -0.38
N PHE A 54 -30.76 -13.34 -0.28
CA PHE A 54 -30.61 -12.03 0.30
C PHE A 54 -30.74 -10.94 -0.75
N VAL A 55 -31.45 -9.85 -0.44
CA VAL A 55 -31.78 -8.79 -1.40
C VAL A 55 -31.29 -7.45 -0.90
N VAL A 56 -30.70 -6.65 -1.80
CA VAL A 56 -30.26 -5.27 -1.56
C VAL A 56 -30.70 -4.39 -2.74
N ASN A 57 -31.08 -3.13 -2.45
CA ASN A 57 -31.39 -2.14 -3.48
C ASN A 57 -30.10 -1.44 -3.95
N LEU A 58 -29.92 -1.31 -5.24
CA LEU A 58 -28.78 -0.66 -5.88
C LEU A 58 -29.23 0.61 -6.60
N PHE A 59 -28.62 1.74 -6.25
CA PHE A 59 -28.83 3.01 -6.94
C PHE A 59 -27.71 3.30 -7.93
N PRO A 60 -28.00 3.58 -9.22
CA PRO A 60 -27.00 4.08 -10.15
C PRO A 60 -26.67 5.55 -9.83
N GLY A 61 -25.44 5.83 -9.45
CA GLY A 61 -24.92 7.19 -9.32
C GLY A 61 -24.53 7.73 -10.69
N SER A 62 -25.02 8.92 -11.03
CA SER A 62 -24.80 9.52 -12.34
C SER A 62 -23.34 10.00 -12.51
N GLU A 63 -22.57 9.39 -13.42
CA GLU A 63 -21.22 9.85 -13.82
C GLU A 63 -21.29 11.31 -14.30
N ARG A 64 -22.32 11.68 -15.05
CA ARG A 64 -22.48 13.05 -15.57
C ARG A 64 -22.63 14.07 -14.45
N LEU A 65 -23.39 13.80 -13.40
CA LEU A 65 -23.52 14.69 -12.25
C LEU A 65 -22.19 14.79 -11.49
N ARG A 66 -21.42 13.71 -11.39
CA ARG A 66 -20.08 13.71 -10.77
C ARG A 66 -19.11 14.72 -11.42
N TYR A 67 -19.17 14.85 -12.76
CA TYR A 67 -18.33 15.80 -13.49
C TYR A 67 -18.90 17.21 -13.55
N LEU A 68 -20.23 17.37 -13.50
CA LEU A 68 -20.85 18.69 -13.45
C LEU A 68 -20.72 19.34 -12.06
N ILE A 69 -20.82 18.58 -10.99
CA ILE A 69 -20.83 19.07 -9.61
C ILE A 69 -19.46 18.77 -8.95
N PRO A 70 -18.68 19.80 -8.52
CA PRO A 70 -18.92 21.24 -8.62
C PRO A 70 -18.22 21.89 -9.82
N PHE A 71 -17.67 21.16 -10.79
CA PHE A 71 -16.76 21.68 -11.83
C PHE A 71 -17.48 22.39 -12.99
N GLY A 72 -18.69 21.99 -13.29
CA GLY A 72 -19.55 22.64 -14.29
C GLY A 72 -20.25 23.89 -13.72
N LYS A 73 -20.87 24.67 -14.60
CA LYS A 73 -21.74 25.77 -14.14
C LYS A 73 -23.02 25.19 -13.56
N PRO A 74 -23.59 25.75 -12.47
CA PRO A 74 -24.83 25.26 -11.87
C PRO A 74 -26.00 25.14 -12.86
N GLU A 75 -26.09 26.06 -13.85
CA GLU A 75 -27.10 26.04 -14.90
C GLU A 75 -27.08 24.75 -15.71
N GLN A 76 -25.90 24.22 -15.99
CA GLN A 76 -25.75 22.98 -16.76
C GLN A 76 -26.31 21.76 -16.01
N THR A 77 -26.19 21.75 -14.69
CA THR A 77 -26.81 20.71 -13.85
C THR A 77 -28.32 20.81 -13.89
N ILE A 78 -28.88 22.02 -13.74
CA ILE A 78 -30.32 22.24 -13.79
C ILE A 78 -30.90 21.87 -15.18
N GLU A 79 -30.22 22.28 -16.25
CA GLU A 79 -30.61 21.93 -17.63
C GLU A 79 -30.62 20.39 -17.84
N HIS A 80 -29.57 19.72 -17.39
CA HIS A 80 -29.49 18.26 -17.49
C HIS A 80 -30.62 17.57 -16.72
N LEU A 81 -30.92 17.99 -15.48
CA LEU A 81 -32.02 17.42 -14.70
C LEU A 81 -33.37 17.72 -15.33
N ARG A 82 -33.55 18.89 -15.99
CA ARG A 82 -34.78 19.25 -16.69
C ARG A 82 -35.03 18.35 -17.90
N MET A 83 -33.98 18.08 -18.68
CA MET A 83 -34.08 17.15 -19.82
C MET A 83 -34.54 15.77 -19.35
N ILE A 84 -33.99 15.26 -18.24
CA ILE A 84 -34.43 13.98 -17.68
C ILE A 84 -35.91 14.03 -17.26
N ALA A 85 -36.32 15.09 -16.55
CA ALA A 85 -37.69 15.20 -16.06
C ALA A 85 -38.71 15.35 -17.19
N GLU A 86 -38.34 15.89 -18.35
CA GLU A 86 -39.17 15.96 -19.56
C GLU A 86 -39.31 14.60 -20.24
N GLU A 87 -38.26 13.76 -20.21
CA GLU A 87 -38.27 12.43 -20.81
C GLU A 87 -38.91 11.38 -19.89
N GLU A 88 -38.60 11.43 -18.59
CA GLU A 88 -39.04 10.48 -17.55
C GLU A 88 -39.57 11.22 -16.31
N PRO A 89 -40.82 11.66 -16.31
CA PRO A 89 -41.46 12.28 -15.15
C PRO A 89 -41.43 11.35 -13.92
N ASP A 90 -41.30 11.92 -12.74
CA ASP A 90 -41.29 11.21 -11.43
C ASP A 90 -40.14 10.21 -11.23
N THR A 91 -39.06 10.32 -12.00
CA THR A 91 -37.88 9.47 -11.83
C THR A 91 -36.93 9.96 -10.72
N VAL A 92 -36.07 9.06 -10.22
CA VAL A 92 -35.06 9.37 -9.21
C VAL A 92 -33.69 9.38 -9.84
N VAL A 93 -33.00 10.53 -9.78
CA VAL A 93 -31.62 10.68 -10.25
C VAL A 93 -30.71 10.82 -9.05
N VAL A 94 -29.62 10.06 -9.02
CA VAL A 94 -28.72 10.00 -7.85
C VAL A 94 -27.41 10.71 -8.12
N PHE A 95 -27.09 11.67 -7.26
CA PHE A 95 -25.75 12.21 -7.11
C PHE A 95 -25.11 11.65 -5.85
N GLY A 96 -23.98 10.99 -6.00
CA GLY A 96 -23.16 10.49 -4.91
C GLY A 96 -21.70 10.58 -5.32
N ASP A 97 -20.88 11.28 -4.50
CA ASP A 97 -19.49 11.55 -4.82
C ASP A 97 -18.69 11.94 -3.58
N ASP A 98 -17.37 12.18 -3.77
CA ASP A 98 -16.41 12.55 -2.74
C ASP A 98 -16.68 13.95 -2.17
N GLY A 99 -16.75 14.06 -0.85
CA GLY A 99 -16.93 15.34 -0.17
C GLY A 99 -15.73 16.29 -0.33
N GLU A 100 -14.55 15.74 -0.58
CA GLU A 100 -13.29 16.44 -0.80
C GLU A 100 -13.34 17.41 -1.99
N LYS A 101 -14.20 17.16 -2.99
CA LYS A 101 -14.47 18.07 -4.11
C LYS A 101 -14.94 19.47 -3.66
N PHE A 102 -15.50 19.54 -2.46
CA PHE A 102 -16.07 20.77 -1.90
C PHE A 102 -15.10 21.48 -0.95
N GLY A 103 -13.84 21.64 -1.34
CA GLY A 103 -12.88 22.52 -0.69
C GLY A 103 -11.58 21.88 -0.23
N THR A 104 -11.43 20.54 -0.30
CA THR A 104 -10.19 19.85 0.09
C THR A 104 -9.29 19.60 -1.13
N TRP A 105 -9.85 19.33 -2.29
CA TRP A 105 -9.06 19.22 -3.51
C TRP A 105 -8.46 20.55 -3.92
N PRO A 106 -7.30 20.57 -4.61
CA PRO A 106 -6.65 21.80 -5.03
C PRO A 106 -7.61 22.76 -5.75
N ASP A 107 -7.54 24.04 -5.40
CA ASP A 107 -8.31 25.17 -5.95
C ASP A 107 -9.83 25.11 -5.72
N THR A 108 -10.36 23.99 -5.21
CA THR A 108 -11.82 23.83 -5.02
C THR A 108 -12.39 24.69 -3.91
N LYS A 109 -11.63 25.02 -2.86
CA LYS A 109 -12.09 25.93 -1.81
C LYS A 109 -12.44 27.31 -2.38
N GLU A 110 -11.54 27.90 -3.16
CA GLU A 110 -11.78 29.19 -3.79
C GLU A 110 -12.98 29.13 -4.74
N HIS A 111 -13.05 28.11 -5.61
CA HIS A 111 -14.14 27.92 -6.56
C HIS A 111 -15.49 27.75 -5.88
N VAL A 112 -15.57 26.83 -4.91
CA VAL A 112 -16.84 26.40 -4.30
C VAL A 112 -17.37 27.43 -3.31
N TYR A 113 -16.49 28.01 -2.47
CA TYR A 113 -16.90 28.91 -1.38
C TYR A 113 -16.63 30.37 -1.69
N ASP A 114 -15.40 30.76 -2.08
CA ASP A 114 -15.02 32.16 -2.20
C ASP A 114 -15.64 32.78 -3.46
N ARG A 115 -15.68 32.06 -4.57
CA ARG A 115 -16.39 32.48 -5.80
C ARG A 115 -17.91 32.20 -5.77
N GLY A 116 -18.38 31.48 -4.72
CA GLY A 116 -19.81 31.32 -4.41
C GLY A 116 -20.54 30.26 -5.23
N TRP A 117 -19.84 29.33 -5.89
CA TRP A 117 -20.46 28.27 -6.70
C TRP A 117 -21.53 27.47 -5.93
N LEU A 118 -21.22 27.07 -4.68
CA LEU A 118 -22.12 26.25 -3.87
C LEU A 118 -23.42 26.98 -3.52
N ARG A 119 -23.30 28.28 -3.19
CA ARG A 119 -24.49 29.13 -2.91
C ARG A 119 -25.36 29.23 -4.15
N GLN A 120 -24.77 29.59 -5.30
CA GLN A 120 -25.50 29.69 -6.56
C GLN A 120 -26.21 28.38 -6.91
N PHE A 121 -25.53 27.25 -6.71
CA PHE A 121 -26.11 25.91 -6.99
C PHE A 121 -27.35 25.64 -6.12
N PHE A 122 -27.29 25.88 -4.81
CA PHE A 122 -28.44 25.67 -3.93
C PHE A 122 -29.57 26.70 -4.15
N ASP A 123 -29.25 27.95 -4.46
CA ASP A 123 -30.25 28.96 -4.81
C ASP A 123 -31.02 28.52 -6.06
N MET A 124 -30.31 28.09 -7.11
CA MET A 124 -30.93 27.58 -8.34
C MET A 124 -31.77 26.32 -8.13
N LEU A 125 -31.30 25.37 -7.30
CA LEU A 125 -32.11 24.19 -6.94
C LEU A 125 -33.40 24.60 -6.23
N SER A 126 -33.33 25.56 -5.32
CA SER A 126 -34.49 26.05 -4.56
C SER A 126 -35.55 26.73 -5.45
N GLU A 127 -35.13 27.33 -6.56
CA GLU A 127 -36.01 27.93 -7.53
C GLU A 127 -36.79 26.91 -8.39
N GLN A 128 -36.36 25.63 -8.45
CA GLN A 128 -36.93 24.60 -9.28
C GLN A 128 -38.03 23.74 -8.59
N THR A 129 -38.51 24.11 -7.43
CA THR A 129 -39.43 23.31 -6.59
C THR A 129 -40.76 22.94 -7.30
N GLY A 130 -41.09 23.58 -8.40
CA GLY A 130 -42.28 23.26 -9.19
C GLY A 130 -42.21 21.93 -9.98
N TRP A 131 -41.01 21.41 -10.21
CA TRP A 131 -40.76 20.18 -10.96
C TRP A 131 -39.64 19.31 -10.41
N LEU A 132 -38.73 19.86 -9.59
CA LEU A 132 -37.60 19.18 -9.01
C LEU A 132 -37.75 19.09 -7.48
N LYS A 133 -37.65 17.90 -6.93
CA LYS A 133 -37.69 17.65 -5.49
C LYS A 133 -36.41 16.91 -5.05
N THR A 134 -35.72 17.43 -4.07
CA THR A 134 -34.65 16.70 -3.38
C THR A 134 -35.24 15.70 -2.39
N THR A 135 -34.71 14.49 -2.35
CA THR A 135 -35.18 13.42 -1.46
C THR A 135 -34.00 12.62 -0.91
N THR A 136 -34.24 11.82 0.13
CA THR A 136 -33.25 10.86 0.62
C THR A 136 -33.36 9.54 -0.14
N LEU A 137 -32.27 8.77 -0.19
CA LEU A 137 -32.33 7.42 -0.79
C LEU A 137 -33.27 6.48 -0.02
N ALA A 138 -33.40 6.68 1.31
CA ALA A 138 -34.35 5.94 2.12
C ALA A 138 -35.80 6.20 1.70
N ASP A 139 -36.16 7.48 1.51
CA ASP A 139 -37.48 7.86 1.04
C ASP A 139 -37.73 7.34 -0.39
N ALA A 140 -36.70 7.34 -1.24
CA ALA A 140 -36.82 6.78 -2.59
C ALA A 140 -37.14 5.28 -2.55
N VAL A 141 -36.43 4.48 -1.73
CA VAL A 141 -36.76 3.04 -1.55
C VAL A 141 -38.16 2.83 -1.04
N ASP A 142 -38.63 3.67 -0.10
CA ASP A 142 -39.94 3.50 0.54
C ASP A 142 -41.13 3.93 -0.37
N HIS A 143 -40.88 4.82 -1.34
CA HIS A 143 -41.97 5.43 -2.12
C HIS A 143 -41.94 5.19 -3.62
N THR A 144 -40.82 4.66 -4.18
CA THR A 144 -40.71 4.33 -5.59
C THR A 144 -40.50 2.82 -5.79
N PRO A 145 -41.17 2.19 -6.76
CA PRO A 145 -40.91 0.78 -7.03
C PRO A 145 -39.53 0.60 -7.68
N PRO A 146 -38.86 -0.54 -7.44
CA PRO A 146 -37.62 -0.86 -8.15
C PRO A 146 -37.89 -1.03 -9.64
N GLN A 147 -36.95 -0.61 -10.48
CA GLN A 147 -37.04 -0.71 -11.94
C GLN A 147 -36.93 -2.17 -12.46
N GLY A 148 -36.39 -3.06 -11.62
CA GLY A 148 -36.24 -4.48 -11.95
C GLY A 148 -35.11 -5.11 -11.13
N THR A 149 -34.77 -6.33 -11.51
CA THR A 149 -33.66 -7.07 -10.88
C THR A 149 -32.45 -7.10 -11.84
N LEU A 150 -31.27 -6.79 -11.31
CA LEU A 150 -30.00 -6.82 -12.06
C LEU A 150 -28.91 -7.54 -11.25
N TYR A 151 -28.07 -8.29 -11.95
CA TYR A 151 -26.85 -8.87 -11.42
C TYR A 151 -25.65 -8.16 -12.03
N LEU A 152 -24.91 -7.45 -11.19
CA LEU A 152 -23.81 -6.61 -11.64
C LEU A 152 -22.51 -7.39 -11.66
N PRO A 153 -21.63 -7.17 -12.64
CA PRO A 153 -20.30 -7.75 -12.64
C PRO A 153 -19.43 -7.13 -11.56
N ASP A 154 -18.37 -7.85 -11.15
CA ASP A 154 -17.33 -7.29 -10.31
C ASP A 154 -16.71 -6.09 -11.01
N ALA A 155 -16.81 -4.94 -10.39
CA ALA A 155 -16.37 -3.66 -10.95
C ALA A 155 -16.18 -2.58 -9.87
N SER A 156 -15.76 -1.41 -10.33
CA SER A 156 -15.77 -0.13 -9.61
C SER A 156 -16.14 0.96 -10.64
N TYR A 157 -15.93 2.24 -10.32
CA TYR A 157 -16.02 3.27 -11.33
C TYR A 157 -14.92 3.08 -12.39
N ARG A 158 -15.15 3.63 -13.57
CA ARG A 158 -14.35 3.33 -14.76
C ARG A 158 -12.86 3.55 -14.55
N GLU A 159 -12.48 4.70 -14.02
CA GLU A 159 -11.07 5.06 -13.83
C GLU A 159 -10.34 4.10 -12.89
N MET A 160 -10.99 3.65 -11.82
CA MET A 160 -10.40 2.65 -10.93
C MET A 160 -10.18 1.31 -11.63
N THR A 161 -11.09 0.90 -12.53
CA THR A 161 -10.91 -0.34 -13.29
C THR A 161 -9.71 -0.25 -14.25
N GLU A 162 -9.43 0.94 -14.77
CA GLU A 162 -8.25 1.23 -15.59
C GLU A 162 -6.98 1.17 -14.73
N TRP A 163 -6.94 1.88 -13.60
CA TRP A 163 -5.78 1.90 -12.69
C TRP A 163 -5.43 0.53 -12.10
N ALA A 164 -6.40 -0.33 -11.94
CA ALA A 164 -6.20 -1.69 -11.43
C ALA A 164 -5.45 -2.61 -12.42
N LEU A 165 -5.34 -2.23 -13.68
CA LEU A 165 -4.62 -3.00 -14.69
C LEU A 165 -3.09 -2.86 -14.53
N PRO A 166 -2.31 -3.89 -14.90
CA PRO A 166 -0.88 -3.72 -15.15
C PRO A 166 -0.63 -2.63 -16.19
N VAL A 167 0.48 -1.90 -16.07
CA VAL A 167 0.78 -0.70 -16.88
C VAL A 167 0.61 -0.94 -18.39
N GLU A 168 1.16 -2.03 -18.93
CA GLU A 168 1.02 -2.36 -20.37
C GLU A 168 -0.45 -2.54 -20.79
N ARG A 169 -1.27 -3.14 -19.92
CA ARG A 169 -2.69 -3.36 -20.20
C ARG A 169 -3.50 -2.08 -20.07
N GLN A 170 -3.13 -1.22 -19.13
CA GLN A 170 -3.71 0.11 -19.00
C GLN A 170 -3.43 0.94 -20.26
N GLN A 171 -2.18 0.98 -20.73
CA GLN A 171 -1.81 1.66 -21.97
C GLN A 171 -2.55 1.10 -23.20
N HIS A 172 -2.73 -0.23 -23.28
CA HIS A 172 -3.52 -0.83 -24.35
C HIS A 172 -4.99 -0.39 -24.30
N LEU A 173 -5.58 -0.30 -23.11
CA LEU A 173 -6.97 0.13 -22.94
C LEU A 173 -7.15 1.60 -23.31
N GLU A 174 -6.24 2.47 -22.88
CA GLU A 174 -6.19 3.89 -23.25
C GLU A 174 -6.11 4.07 -24.76
N ASN A 175 -5.16 3.39 -25.43
CA ASN A 175 -5.00 3.43 -26.88
C ASN A 175 -6.25 2.93 -27.65
N LEU A 176 -6.92 1.88 -27.14
CA LEU A 176 -8.19 1.40 -27.70
C LEU A 176 -9.29 2.44 -27.55
N THR A 177 -9.40 3.04 -26.38
CA THR A 177 -10.39 4.09 -26.11
C THR A 177 -10.19 5.28 -27.04
N ASP A 178 -8.96 5.78 -27.16
CA ASP A 178 -8.61 6.90 -28.04
C ASP A 178 -8.89 6.60 -29.52
N THR A 179 -8.66 5.36 -29.94
CA THR A 179 -8.90 4.93 -31.33
C THR A 179 -10.38 4.90 -31.64
N PHE A 180 -11.22 4.44 -30.71
CA PHE A 180 -12.63 4.12 -30.99
C PHE A 180 -13.62 5.13 -30.41
N GLN A 181 -13.23 6.03 -29.48
CA GLN A 181 -14.15 6.98 -28.83
C GLN A 181 -14.94 7.89 -29.79
N ASN A 182 -14.39 8.18 -30.98
CA ASN A 182 -15.03 8.96 -32.01
C ASN A 182 -15.80 8.09 -33.05
N HIS A 183 -15.80 6.77 -32.90
CA HIS A 183 -16.50 5.87 -33.81
C HIS A 183 -18.00 5.87 -33.51
N SER A 184 -18.88 5.87 -34.54
CA SER A 184 -20.34 5.94 -34.37
C SER A 184 -20.93 4.83 -33.48
N ASN A 185 -20.28 3.68 -33.38
CA ASN A 185 -20.72 2.56 -32.55
C ASN A 185 -20.14 2.61 -31.13
N TRP A 186 -19.28 3.59 -30.80
CA TRP A 186 -18.65 3.67 -29.49
C TRP A 186 -19.65 3.65 -28.32
N PRO A 187 -20.77 4.40 -28.35
CA PRO A 187 -21.75 4.36 -27.26
C PRO A 187 -22.27 2.95 -26.96
N ARG A 188 -22.34 2.09 -27.97
CA ARG A 188 -22.79 0.68 -27.83
C ARG A 188 -21.63 -0.25 -27.40
N LEU A 189 -20.41 0.02 -27.85
CA LEU A 189 -19.23 -0.78 -27.52
C LEU A 189 -18.71 -0.49 -26.11
N ARG A 190 -18.83 0.75 -25.65
CA ARG A 190 -18.29 1.23 -24.38
C ARG A 190 -18.76 0.38 -23.19
N SER A 191 -19.98 -0.09 -23.18
CA SER A 191 -20.54 -0.93 -22.11
C SER A 191 -19.85 -2.30 -21.99
N PHE A 192 -19.19 -2.78 -23.04
CA PHE A 192 -18.45 -4.05 -23.05
C PHE A 192 -16.94 -3.87 -22.81
N VAL A 193 -16.44 -2.62 -22.80
CA VAL A 193 -15.03 -2.31 -22.55
C VAL A 193 -14.84 -2.07 -21.07
N ARG A 194 -14.12 -2.98 -20.41
CA ARG A 194 -13.85 -2.95 -18.96
C ARG A 194 -12.39 -3.13 -18.68
N GLY A 195 -11.92 -2.49 -17.62
CA GLY A 195 -10.59 -2.69 -17.05
C GLY A 195 -10.52 -3.89 -16.11
N GLY A 196 -9.72 -3.79 -15.08
CA GLY A 196 -9.57 -4.77 -14.01
C GLY A 196 -10.61 -4.63 -12.91
N THR A 197 -10.44 -5.42 -11.86
CA THR A 197 -11.20 -5.31 -10.61
C THR A 197 -10.29 -4.77 -9.50
N TRP A 198 -10.86 -4.29 -8.41
CA TRP A 198 -10.08 -3.80 -7.27
C TRP A 198 -9.05 -4.82 -6.76
N ARG A 199 -9.37 -6.12 -6.81
CA ARG A 199 -8.45 -7.19 -6.41
C ARG A 199 -7.15 -7.22 -7.21
N ASN A 200 -7.14 -6.67 -8.43
CA ASN A 200 -5.93 -6.58 -9.26
C ASN A 200 -4.86 -5.66 -8.65
N PHE A 201 -5.22 -4.70 -7.80
CA PHE A 201 -4.24 -3.89 -7.07
C PHE A 201 -3.33 -4.74 -6.18
N LYS A 202 -3.83 -5.84 -5.60
CA LYS A 202 -3.02 -6.77 -4.80
C LYS A 202 -2.01 -7.56 -5.66
N VAL A 203 -2.25 -7.65 -6.97
CA VAL A 203 -1.32 -8.26 -7.93
C VAL A 203 -0.36 -7.22 -8.47
N LYS A 204 -0.86 -6.04 -8.82
CA LYS A 204 -0.04 -4.91 -9.30
C LYS A 204 0.96 -4.44 -8.23
N TYR A 205 0.53 -4.43 -6.97
CA TYR A 205 1.32 -4.02 -5.80
C TYR A 205 1.38 -5.17 -4.78
N PRO A 206 2.41 -6.03 -4.82
CA PRO A 206 2.56 -7.09 -3.82
C PRO A 206 2.51 -6.61 -2.37
N GLU A 207 2.97 -5.39 -2.12
CA GLU A 207 2.92 -4.74 -0.80
C GLU A 207 1.47 -4.48 -0.33
N ALA A 208 0.53 -4.23 -1.25
CA ALA A 208 -0.89 -4.17 -0.92
C ALA A 208 -1.43 -5.53 -0.50
N ASN A 209 -0.97 -6.63 -1.14
CA ASN A 209 -1.33 -7.98 -0.74
C ASN A 209 -0.78 -8.34 0.65
N GLU A 210 0.45 -7.94 0.97
CA GLU A 210 1.05 -8.13 2.30
C GLU A 210 0.21 -7.44 3.39
N MET A 211 -0.13 -6.15 3.21
CA MET A 211 -1.01 -5.41 4.14
C MET A 211 -2.39 -6.06 4.27
N TYR A 212 -3.00 -6.46 3.15
CA TYR A 212 -4.30 -7.14 3.14
C TYR A 212 -4.25 -8.47 3.89
N ALA A 213 -3.24 -9.28 3.63
CA ALA A 213 -3.08 -10.58 4.29
C ALA A 213 -2.84 -10.42 5.80
N ARG A 214 -2.02 -9.43 6.20
CA ARG A 214 -1.81 -9.08 7.60
C ARG A 214 -3.09 -8.61 8.27
N MET A 215 -3.89 -7.77 7.61
CA MET A 215 -5.21 -7.32 8.08
C MET A 215 -6.16 -8.51 8.27
N MET A 216 -6.22 -9.45 7.33
CA MET A 216 -7.03 -10.66 7.44
C MET A 216 -6.58 -11.57 8.59
N ALA A 217 -5.27 -11.68 8.84
CA ALA A 217 -4.76 -12.43 9.99
C ALA A 217 -5.22 -11.81 11.32
N ILE A 218 -5.18 -10.48 11.45
CA ILE A 218 -5.69 -9.78 12.64
C ILE A 218 -7.20 -9.89 12.76
N SER A 219 -7.95 -9.82 11.66
CA SER A 219 -9.42 -10.03 11.68
C SER A 219 -9.78 -11.39 12.29
N ARG A 220 -9.12 -12.46 11.81
CA ARG A 220 -9.30 -13.81 12.37
C ARG A 220 -8.92 -13.90 13.85
N ARG A 221 -7.85 -13.22 14.28
CA ARG A 221 -7.45 -13.18 15.69
C ARG A 221 -8.49 -12.48 16.58
N VAL A 222 -9.10 -11.40 16.09
CA VAL A 222 -10.18 -10.69 16.81
C VAL A 222 -11.39 -11.61 16.98
N GLU A 223 -11.80 -12.32 15.93
CA GLU A 223 -12.90 -13.30 15.98
C GLU A 223 -12.60 -14.44 16.97
N GLN A 224 -11.42 -15.05 16.89
CA GLN A 224 -10.97 -16.10 17.80
C GLN A 224 -10.92 -15.63 19.25
N ALA A 225 -10.48 -14.40 19.52
CA ALA A 225 -10.44 -13.84 20.85
C ALA A 225 -11.86 -13.68 21.45
N GLU A 226 -12.83 -13.25 20.63
CA GLU A 226 -14.24 -13.19 21.02
C GLU A 226 -14.81 -14.57 21.33
N GLU A 227 -14.57 -15.56 20.49
CA GLU A 227 -14.98 -16.95 20.70
C GLU A 227 -14.37 -17.55 21.98
N GLN A 228 -13.15 -17.13 22.33
CA GLN A 228 -12.45 -17.53 23.56
C GLN A 228 -12.91 -16.76 24.81
N GLY A 229 -13.90 -15.86 24.66
CA GLY A 229 -14.51 -15.12 25.76
C GLY A 229 -13.81 -13.81 26.12
N VAL A 230 -12.87 -13.30 25.32
CA VAL A 230 -12.36 -11.93 25.47
C VAL A 230 -13.51 -10.97 25.16
N ALA A 231 -13.79 -10.06 26.08
CA ALA A 231 -14.91 -9.13 26.00
C ALA A 231 -14.54 -7.73 26.54
N GLY A 232 -15.47 -6.79 26.41
CA GLY A 232 -15.32 -5.44 26.96
C GLY A 232 -14.27 -4.59 26.25
N THR A 233 -13.55 -3.78 27.02
CA THR A 233 -12.62 -2.77 26.49
C THR A 233 -11.51 -3.35 25.60
N PRO A 234 -10.81 -4.45 25.95
CA PRO A 234 -9.74 -4.98 25.09
C PRO A 234 -10.24 -5.40 23.70
N LEU A 235 -11.34 -6.16 23.63
CA LEU A 235 -11.90 -6.59 22.34
C LEU A 235 -12.38 -5.39 21.51
N SER A 236 -13.06 -4.42 22.15
CA SER A 236 -13.53 -3.20 21.47
C SER A 236 -12.36 -2.35 20.94
N ALA A 237 -11.27 -2.23 21.70
CA ALA A 237 -10.07 -1.50 21.28
C ALA A 237 -9.38 -2.21 20.10
N ALA A 238 -9.19 -3.52 20.17
CA ALA A 238 -8.61 -4.31 19.07
C ALA A 238 -9.45 -4.20 17.78
N ARG A 239 -10.78 -4.29 17.90
CA ARG A 239 -11.70 -4.07 16.76
C ARG A 239 -11.58 -2.67 16.17
N LYS A 240 -11.51 -1.64 17.01
CA LYS A 240 -11.35 -0.26 16.54
C LYS A 240 -10.06 -0.07 15.75
N SER A 241 -8.96 -0.64 16.23
CA SER A 241 -7.68 -0.62 15.53
C SER A 241 -7.77 -1.40 14.20
N LEU A 242 -8.38 -2.59 14.19
CA LEU A 242 -8.63 -3.35 12.97
C LEU A 242 -9.43 -2.54 11.93
N TYR A 243 -10.52 -1.88 12.34
CA TYR A 243 -11.35 -1.08 11.43
C TYR A 243 -10.58 0.13 10.84
N ARG A 244 -9.71 0.75 11.63
CA ARG A 244 -8.81 1.82 11.12
C ARG A 244 -7.81 1.29 10.09
N ALA A 245 -7.28 0.08 10.29
CA ALA A 245 -6.39 -0.58 9.35
C ALA A 245 -7.08 -1.01 8.05
N GLN A 246 -8.41 -1.04 8.01
CA GLN A 246 -9.21 -1.33 6.81
C GLN A 246 -9.46 -0.09 5.93
N CYS A 247 -8.86 1.07 6.24
CA CYS A 247 -8.94 2.26 5.40
C CYS A 247 -8.42 1.93 3.99
N ASN A 248 -9.27 2.06 2.97
CA ASN A 248 -9.01 1.56 1.63
C ASN A 248 -7.86 2.30 0.91
N CYS A 249 -7.68 3.60 1.17
CA CYS A 249 -6.73 4.45 0.47
C CYS A 249 -5.29 3.95 0.46
N SER A 250 -4.91 3.14 1.45
CA SER A 250 -3.55 2.57 1.57
C SER A 250 -3.29 1.39 0.63
N TYR A 251 -4.33 0.78 0.06
CA TYR A 251 -4.24 -0.52 -0.64
C TYR A 251 -4.20 -0.41 -2.16
N TRP A 252 -4.28 0.79 -2.70
CA TRP A 252 -4.32 1.03 -4.14
C TRP A 252 -3.69 2.37 -4.51
N HIS A 253 -3.58 2.65 -5.80
CA HIS A 253 -3.06 3.89 -6.36
C HIS A 253 -3.80 4.25 -7.65
N GLY A 254 -4.02 5.55 -7.83
CA GLY A 254 -4.70 6.11 -8.99
C GLY A 254 -4.30 7.59 -9.18
N ALA A 255 -5.27 8.49 -9.23
CA ALA A 255 -5.01 9.92 -9.33
C ALA A 255 -4.54 10.58 -8.01
N PHE A 256 -4.38 9.82 -6.96
CA PHE A 256 -3.83 10.26 -5.67
C PHE A 256 -2.74 9.30 -5.21
N GLY A 257 -1.88 9.73 -4.26
CA GLY A 257 -0.69 9.00 -3.85
C GLY A 257 -0.93 7.57 -3.37
N GLY A 258 -1.99 7.35 -2.60
CA GLY A 258 -2.41 6.00 -2.19
C GLY A 258 -1.30 5.21 -1.53
N ILE A 259 -1.06 3.98 -2.01
CA ILE A 259 -0.01 3.09 -1.50
C ILE A 259 1.41 3.70 -1.59
N TYR A 260 1.65 4.67 -2.47
CA TYR A 260 2.95 5.36 -2.58
C TYR A 260 3.24 6.27 -1.38
N LEU A 261 2.22 6.65 -0.59
CA LEU A 261 2.38 7.51 0.58
C LEU A 261 2.77 6.68 1.82
N PRO A 262 4.01 6.83 2.35
CA PRO A 262 4.49 6.01 3.47
C PRO A 262 3.62 6.14 4.72
N HIS A 263 3.11 7.33 5.02
CA HIS A 263 2.28 7.57 6.20
C HIS A 263 0.96 6.77 6.17
N LEU A 264 0.37 6.53 4.99
CA LEU A 264 -0.83 5.69 4.86
C LEU A 264 -0.51 4.23 5.16
N ARG A 265 0.57 3.68 4.59
CA ARG A 265 1.00 2.30 4.87
C ARG A 265 1.37 2.13 6.34
N ASN A 266 2.13 3.08 6.89
CA ASN A 266 2.53 3.08 8.29
C ASN A 266 1.32 3.12 9.23
N SER A 267 0.28 3.91 8.91
CA SER A 267 -0.96 3.96 9.69
C SER A 267 -1.71 2.62 9.69
N VAL A 268 -1.74 1.90 8.55
CA VAL A 268 -2.30 0.54 8.49
C VAL A 268 -1.54 -0.39 9.42
N TYR A 269 -0.21 -0.49 9.26
CA TYR A 269 0.62 -1.37 10.10
C TYR A 269 0.56 -0.99 11.57
N GLN A 270 0.60 0.30 11.91
CA GLN A 270 0.45 0.77 13.29
C GLN A 270 -0.81 0.19 13.94
N ASN A 271 -1.95 0.34 13.28
CA ASN A 271 -3.21 -0.16 13.82
C ASN A 271 -3.28 -1.70 13.86
N LEU A 272 -2.66 -2.41 12.90
CA LEU A 272 -2.59 -3.87 12.93
C LEU A 272 -1.70 -4.38 14.08
N ILE A 273 -0.55 -3.75 14.30
CA ILE A 273 0.37 -4.09 15.39
C ILE A 273 -0.26 -3.75 16.74
N ASP A 274 -0.96 -2.62 16.86
CA ASP A 274 -1.71 -2.26 18.07
C ASP A 274 -2.78 -3.30 18.40
N ALA A 275 -3.57 -3.72 17.41
CA ALA A 275 -4.57 -4.77 17.61
C ALA A 275 -3.93 -6.09 18.05
N ASP A 276 -2.81 -6.48 17.43
CA ASP A 276 -2.05 -7.69 17.78
C ASP A 276 -1.55 -7.65 19.22
N ARG A 277 -1.00 -6.51 19.65
CA ARG A 277 -0.50 -6.29 21.00
C ARG A 277 -1.63 -6.32 22.05
N ILE A 278 -2.75 -5.65 21.79
CA ILE A 278 -3.92 -5.65 22.68
C ILE A 278 -4.45 -7.08 22.88
N LEU A 279 -4.50 -7.88 21.83
CA LEU A 279 -4.94 -9.28 21.89
C LEU A 279 -3.94 -10.16 22.66
N ASP A 280 -2.64 -9.94 22.52
CA ASP A 280 -1.62 -10.65 23.30
C ASP A 280 -1.72 -10.32 24.79
N GLU A 281 -1.89 -9.05 25.15
CA GLU A 281 -2.11 -8.59 26.54
C GLU A 281 -3.40 -9.20 27.13
N ALA A 282 -4.49 -9.21 26.35
CA ALA A 282 -5.75 -9.81 26.76
C ALA A 282 -5.65 -11.34 26.96
N ALA A 283 -4.77 -12.01 26.21
CA ALA A 283 -4.43 -13.42 26.36
C ALA A 283 -3.45 -13.70 27.52
N GLY A 284 -3.05 -12.66 28.30
CA GLY A 284 -2.19 -12.78 29.47
C GLY A 284 -0.68 -12.88 29.13
N LYS A 285 -0.26 -12.51 27.91
CA LYS A 285 1.16 -12.45 27.54
C LYS A 285 1.81 -11.16 28.09
N THR A 286 2.06 -11.08 29.38
CA THR A 286 2.62 -9.89 30.08
C THR A 286 4.10 -10.04 30.43
N GLU A 287 4.62 -11.27 30.43
CA GLU A 287 6.04 -11.57 30.67
C GLU A 287 6.77 -11.78 29.35
N PRO A 288 8.09 -11.64 29.30
CA PRO A 288 8.86 -11.94 28.11
C PRO A 288 8.55 -13.33 27.55
N PHE A 289 8.15 -13.38 26.30
CA PHE A 289 7.75 -14.62 25.61
C PHE A 289 8.50 -14.78 24.29
N ILE A 290 8.41 -15.98 23.73
CA ILE A 290 8.78 -16.26 22.36
C ILE A 290 7.75 -17.19 21.73
N GLU A 291 7.44 -16.95 20.46
CA GLU A 291 6.56 -17.79 19.69
C GLU A 291 7.00 -17.93 18.22
N ALA A 292 6.65 -19.04 17.60
CA ALA A 292 6.80 -19.25 16.17
C ALA A 292 5.59 -19.97 15.63
N SER A 293 5.19 -19.61 14.43
CA SER A 293 4.16 -20.28 13.66
C SER A 293 4.55 -20.33 12.20
N VAL A 294 4.02 -21.33 11.49
CA VAL A 294 4.26 -21.56 10.07
C VAL A 294 2.90 -21.70 9.42
N ASP A 295 2.57 -20.80 8.50
CA ASP A 295 1.30 -20.77 7.81
C ASP A 295 1.45 -19.98 6.49
N ASP A 296 0.46 -20.04 5.60
CA ASP A 296 0.38 -19.18 4.42
C ASP A 296 -0.13 -17.78 4.85
N TYR A 297 0.81 -16.89 5.17
CA TYR A 297 0.49 -15.54 5.67
C TYR A 297 0.25 -14.51 4.56
N ASN A 298 0.65 -14.78 3.32
CA ASN A 298 0.54 -13.85 2.20
C ASN A 298 -0.43 -14.33 1.11
N PHE A 299 -1.05 -15.50 1.29
CA PHE A 299 -2.00 -16.14 0.38
C PHE A 299 -1.42 -16.52 -0.98
N ASP A 300 -0.16 -16.99 -0.99
CA ASP A 300 0.51 -17.50 -2.20
C ASP A 300 0.54 -19.04 -2.28
N ALA A 301 -0.15 -19.71 -1.35
CA ALA A 301 -0.19 -21.17 -1.16
C ALA A 301 1.17 -21.78 -0.75
N ARG A 302 2.04 -20.99 -0.14
CA ARG A 302 3.34 -21.41 0.41
C ARG A 302 3.48 -20.94 1.85
N PRO A 303 4.15 -21.71 2.71
CA PRO A 303 4.24 -21.31 4.11
C PRO A 303 5.32 -20.24 4.34
N GLU A 304 4.95 -19.20 5.05
CA GLU A 304 5.85 -18.26 5.71
C GLU A 304 6.09 -18.68 7.15
N ILE A 305 7.12 -18.08 7.75
CA ILE A 305 7.48 -18.30 9.17
C ILE A 305 7.30 -16.98 9.91
N ARG A 306 6.37 -16.95 10.87
CA ARG A 306 6.22 -15.86 11.82
C ARG A 306 7.02 -16.17 13.08
N LEU A 307 7.88 -15.24 13.51
CA LEU A 307 8.55 -15.25 14.81
C LEU A 307 8.05 -14.04 15.60
N GLY A 308 7.79 -14.23 16.90
CA GLY A 308 7.39 -13.17 17.79
C GLY A 308 8.02 -13.28 19.17
N ASN A 309 8.33 -12.14 19.75
CA ASN A 309 8.57 -11.99 21.18
C ASN A 309 7.80 -10.76 21.70
N ASP A 310 8.05 -10.38 22.93
CA ASP A 310 7.45 -9.21 23.57
C ASP A 310 7.87 -7.87 22.94
N GLN A 311 9.00 -7.82 22.19
CA GLN A 311 9.56 -6.62 21.55
C GLN A 311 9.31 -6.56 20.04
N LEU A 312 9.42 -7.69 19.34
CA LEU A 312 9.47 -7.76 17.88
C LEU A 312 8.51 -8.83 17.32
N THR A 313 8.00 -8.59 16.12
CA THR A 313 7.39 -9.61 15.27
C THR A 313 8.07 -9.60 13.90
N CYS A 314 8.43 -10.79 13.39
CA CYS A 314 9.14 -10.96 12.13
C CYS A 314 8.40 -11.95 11.25
N PHE A 315 8.33 -11.68 9.94
CA PHE A 315 7.82 -12.63 8.95
C PHE A 315 8.89 -12.93 7.90
N LEU A 316 9.17 -14.21 7.73
CA LEU A 316 10.16 -14.71 6.79
C LEU A 316 9.47 -15.52 5.69
N ALA A 317 9.88 -15.31 4.44
CA ALA A 317 9.37 -16.03 3.26
C ALA A 317 10.44 -16.98 2.69
N PRO A 318 10.55 -18.23 3.16
CA PRO A 318 11.53 -19.18 2.64
C PRO A 318 11.37 -19.45 1.16
N SER A 319 10.15 -19.48 0.65
CA SER A 319 9.81 -19.73 -0.76
C SER A 319 10.32 -18.63 -1.71
N SER A 320 10.58 -17.42 -1.19
CA SER A 320 10.94 -16.24 -1.96
C SER A 320 12.29 -15.66 -1.50
N GLY A 321 13.40 -16.33 -1.81
CA GLY A 321 14.73 -15.88 -1.43
C GLY A 321 15.05 -15.97 0.06
N GLY A 322 14.17 -16.55 0.90
CA GLY A 322 14.34 -16.57 2.36
C GLY A 322 14.40 -15.16 2.94
N ILE A 323 13.67 -14.21 2.38
CA ILE A 323 13.65 -12.80 2.79
C ILE A 323 12.89 -12.60 4.10
N LEU A 324 13.24 -11.53 4.80
CA LEU A 324 12.45 -10.95 5.88
C LEU A 324 11.59 -9.83 5.26
N TYR A 325 10.26 -10.01 5.23
CA TYR A 325 9.37 -9.08 4.54
C TYR A 325 8.53 -8.19 5.47
N GLU A 326 8.45 -8.52 6.77
CA GLU A 326 7.83 -7.69 7.80
C GLU A 326 8.68 -7.75 9.08
N LEU A 327 8.92 -6.59 9.71
CA LEU A 327 9.64 -6.45 10.97
C LEU A 327 8.95 -5.39 11.82
N ASP A 328 8.10 -5.84 12.73
CA ASP A 328 7.33 -4.99 13.63
C ASP A 328 8.12 -4.67 14.89
N VAL A 329 8.28 -3.40 15.20
CA VAL A 329 8.75 -2.89 16.49
C VAL A 329 7.53 -2.62 17.35
N ARG A 330 7.22 -3.54 18.27
CA ARG A 330 5.96 -3.56 19.01
C ARG A 330 5.77 -2.35 19.94
N ALA A 331 6.85 -1.85 20.53
CA ALA A 331 6.82 -0.73 21.47
C ALA A 331 6.30 0.58 20.85
N ILE A 332 6.58 0.80 19.57
CA ILE A 332 6.14 1.99 18.81
C ILE A 332 5.12 1.64 17.72
N SER A 333 4.66 0.39 17.69
CA SER A 333 3.70 -0.13 16.69
C SER A 333 4.08 0.23 15.25
N HIS A 334 5.34 -0.05 14.88
CA HIS A 334 5.89 0.36 13.58
C HIS A 334 6.50 -0.82 12.83
N ASN A 335 6.15 -0.98 11.54
CA ASN A 335 6.77 -1.97 10.65
C ASN A 335 7.93 -1.34 9.87
N LEU A 336 9.16 -1.70 10.21
CA LEU A 336 10.36 -1.21 9.52
C LEU A 336 10.51 -1.73 8.08
N LEU A 337 9.66 -2.66 7.65
CA LEU A 337 9.66 -3.20 6.29
C LEU A 337 8.37 -2.86 5.51
N ALA A 338 7.65 -1.82 5.92
CA ALA A 338 6.55 -1.23 5.13
C ALA A 338 7.10 -0.49 3.90
N THR A 339 8.04 -1.12 3.19
CA THR A 339 8.72 -0.62 2.00
C THR A 339 7.82 -0.65 0.77
N LEU A 340 8.23 0.03 -0.29
CA LEU A 340 7.61 -0.04 -1.61
C LEU A 340 8.70 -0.11 -2.68
N ALA A 341 8.59 -1.07 -3.60
CA ALA A 341 9.50 -1.18 -4.74
C ALA A 341 9.19 -0.11 -5.79
N ARG A 342 10.25 0.37 -6.47
CA ARG A 342 10.13 1.30 -7.60
C ARG A 342 9.67 0.51 -8.82
N ARG A 343 8.59 0.95 -9.44
CA ARG A 343 8.00 0.28 -10.62
C ARG A 343 7.51 1.29 -11.65
N PRO A 344 7.40 0.91 -12.93
CA PRO A 344 6.81 1.76 -13.94
C PRO A 344 5.33 2.03 -13.62
N GLU A 345 4.89 3.26 -13.89
CA GLU A 345 3.49 3.67 -13.83
C GLU A 345 3.07 4.33 -15.15
N VAL A 346 1.80 4.31 -15.46
CA VAL A 346 1.26 4.80 -16.75
C VAL A 346 1.57 6.28 -17.00
N TYR A 347 1.71 7.08 -15.94
CA TYR A 347 2.03 8.51 -16.02
C TYR A 347 3.52 8.82 -16.14
N HIS A 348 4.44 7.85 -16.00
CA HIS A 348 5.88 8.10 -16.12
C HIS A 348 6.32 8.66 -17.49
N PRO A 349 5.69 8.28 -18.62
CA PRO A 349 5.96 8.95 -19.91
C PRO A 349 5.67 10.46 -19.90
N LEU A 350 4.66 10.92 -19.13
CA LEU A 350 4.37 12.35 -18.97
C LEU A 350 5.47 13.05 -18.17
N VAL A 351 6.00 12.39 -17.13
CA VAL A 351 7.13 12.90 -16.35
C VAL A 351 8.38 13.06 -17.23
N MET A 352 8.62 12.12 -18.16
CA MET A 352 9.74 12.18 -19.10
C MET A 352 9.62 13.33 -20.13
N GLN A 353 8.41 13.80 -20.44
CA GLN A 353 8.17 14.92 -21.34
C GLN A 353 8.47 16.28 -20.69
N GLY A 354 8.54 16.33 -19.35
CA GLY A 354 8.80 17.54 -18.58
C GLY A 354 7.63 18.51 -18.49
N GLU A 355 7.86 19.66 -17.84
CA GLU A 355 6.84 20.69 -17.63
C GLU A 355 6.38 21.28 -18.98
N THR A 356 5.15 20.97 -19.39
CA THR A 356 4.41 21.75 -20.38
C THR A 356 3.49 22.71 -19.65
N SER A 357 3.46 23.98 -20.05
CA SER A 357 2.59 25.00 -19.46
C SER A 357 1.11 24.59 -19.62
N ALA A 358 0.50 24.12 -18.54
CA ALA A 358 -0.94 23.86 -18.49
C ALA A 358 -1.70 25.17 -18.26
N GLU A 359 -2.82 25.38 -18.96
CA GLU A 359 -3.72 26.51 -18.76
C GLU A 359 -4.43 26.37 -17.38
N GLU A 360 -4.66 27.53 -16.72
CA GLU A 360 -5.21 27.66 -15.37
C GLU A 360 -6.74 27.42 -15.30
N GLU A 361 -7.27 26.30 -15.78
CA GLU A 361 -8.66 25.93 -15.52
C GLU A 361 -8.77 24.98 -14.33
N VAL A 362 -9.80 25.18 -13.49
CA VAL A 362 -10.13 24.25 -12.40
C VAL A 362 -10.63 22.96 -13.01
N THR A 363 -9.79 21.94 -12.99
CA THR A 363 -10.06 20.63 -13.58
C THR A 363 -10.12 19.56 -12.49
N SER A 364 -10.73 18.41 -12.82
CA SER A 364 -10.68 17.24 -11.95
C SER A 364 -9.22 16.81 -11.69
N ILE A 365 -8.95 16.24 -10.51
CA ILE A 365 -7.63 15.67 -10.18
C ILE A 365 -7.14 14.65 -11.22
N HIS A 366 -8.06 14.01 -11.94
CA HIS A 366 -7.76 13.06 -13.02
C HIS A 366 -7.10 13.70 -14.26
N GLN A 367 -7.22 15.00 -14.43
CA GLN A 367 -6.74 15.73 -15.62
C GLN A 367 -5.57 16.67 -15.31
N ARG A 368 -5.14 16.74 -14.05
CA ARG A 368 -4.14 17.71 -13.61
C ARG A 368 -2.72 17.21 -13.83
N ILE A 369 -1.91 17.96 -14.57
CA ILE A 369 -0.48 17.74 -14.77
C ILE A 369 0.29 18.89 -14.10
N VAL A 370 0.84 18.63 -12.92
CA VAL A 370 1.63 19.60 -12.16
C VAL A 370 2.88 18.89 -11.63
N PHE A 371 4.02 19.55 -11.68
CA PHE A 371 5.28 19.09 -11.12
C PHE A 371 5.57 19.84 -9.83
N LYS A 372 5.63 19.15 -8.69
CA LYS A 372 5.99 19.79 -7.40
C LYS A 372 7.46 20.16 -7.32
N GLN A 373 8.31 19.51 -8.09
CA GLN A 373 9.75 19.74 -8.13
C GLN A 373 10.35 19.41 -9.48
N LYS A 374 11.51 20.00 -9.79
CA LYS A 374 12.25 19.77 -11.05
C LYS A 374 13.11 18.51 -10.98
N GLY A 375 13.43 17.94 -12.11
CA GLY A 375 14.38 16.83 -12.24
C GLY A 375 13.79 15.46 -11.91
N LEU A 376 12.47 15.32 -11.85
CA LEU A 376 11.79 14.04 -11.58
C LEU A 376 12.11 12.99 -12.66
N GLU A 377 12.32 13.41 -13.90
CA GLU A 377 12.68 12.53 -15.03
C GLU A 377 14.00 11.78 -14.79
N GLN A 378 14.93 12.35 -14.02
CA GLN A 378 16.21 11.73 -13.68
C GLN A 378 16.10 10.75 -12.50
N ARG A 379 14.96 10.74 -11.83
CA ARG A 379 14.67 9.93 -10.64
C ARG A 379 13.79 8.72 -10.96
N LEU A 380 13.41 8.54 -12.23
CA LEU A 380 12.67 7.36 -12.69
C LEU A 380 13.59 6.15 -12.73
N GLN A 381 13.49 5.31 -11.73
CA GLN A 381 14.27 4.09 -11.55
C GLN A 381 13.30 2.96 -11.19
N TYR A 382 13.63 1.73 -11.57
CA TYR A 382 12.78 0.58 -11.38
C TYR A 382 13.54 -0.58 -10.74
N ASP A 383 12.88 -1.27 -9.83
CA ASP A 383 13.46 -2.40 -9.11
C ASP A 383 13.05 -3.72 -9.78
N ALA A 384 13.99 -4.63 -9.91
CA ALA A 384 13.72 -5.96 -10.43
C ALA A 384 12.96 -6.86 -9.42
N ARG A 385 12.91 -6.46 -8.14
CA ARG A 385 12.30 -7.22 -7.03
C ARG A 385 11.82 -6.30 -5.91
N SER A 386 11.05 -6.86 -4.95
CA SER A 386 10.60 -6.14 -3.76
C SER A 386 11.77 -5.66 -2.91
N ARG A 387 11.67 -4.48 -2.31
CA ARG A 387 12.64 -3.88 -1.39
C ARG A 387 12.41 -4.39 0.04
N LYS A 388 12.83 -5.64 0.30
CA LYS A 388 12.73 -6.31 1.60
C LYS A 388 14.13 -6.52 2.20
N SER A 389 14.23 -7.13 3.36
CA SER A 389 15.51 -7.38 4.01
C SER A 389 15.95 -8.84 3.87
N LEU A 390 17.24 -9.08 4.05
CA LEU A 390 17.92 -10.37 3.87
C LEU A 390 17.91 -10.85 2.41
N ILE A 391 18.03 -9.91 1.46
CA ILE A 391 18.21 -10.27 0.06
C ILE A 391 19.71 -10.53 -0.18
N ASP A 392 20.02 -11.71 -0.71
CA ASP A 392 21.40 -12.20 -0.86
C ASP A 392 21.91 -11.94 -2.27
N HIS A 393 22.92 -11.10 -2.40
CA HIS A 393 23.50 -10.71 -3.67
C HIS A 393 24.90 -11.30 -3.89
N PHE A 394 25.18 -11.68 -5.13
CA PHE A 394 26.52 -11.98 -5.63
C PHE A 394 26.83 -11.02 -6.78
N LEU A 395 27.50 -9.92 -6.45
CA LEU A 395 27.65 -8.76 -7.32
C LEU A 395 28.89 -8.87 -8.22
N ALA A 396 28.89 -8.18 -9.35
CA ALA A 396 30.12 -7.97 -10.12
C ALA A 396 31.17 -7.24 -9.25
N LYS A 397 32.45 -7.53 -9.46
CA LYS A 397 33.53 -6.96 -8.62
C LYS A 397 33.67 -5.45 -8.76
N ASP A 398 33.28 -4.92 -9.89
CA ASP A 398 33.30 -3.50 -10.24
C ASP A 398 31.98 -2.78 -9.98
N THR A 399 31.01 -3.44 -9.35
CA THR A 399 29.75 -2.82 -8.93
C THR A 399 30.03 -1.65 -7.97
N THR A 400 29.36 -0.54 -8.22
CA THR A 400 29.45 0.67 -7.39
C THR A 400 28.16 0.93 -6.62
N LEU A 401 28.23 1.80 -5.61
CA LEU A 401 27.05 2.32 -4.90
C LEU A 401 26.04 2.97 -5.87
N CYS A 402 26.53 3.67 -6.88
CA CYS A 402 25.66 4.31 -7.88
C CYS A 402 24.87 3.30 -8.72
N ASP A 403 25.49 2.16 -9.06
CA ASP A 403 24.79 1.09 -9.81
C ASP A 403 23.67 0.49 -8.97
N LEU A 404 23.90 0.27 -7.67
CA LEU A 404 22.88 -0.22 -6.74
C LEU A 404 21.74 0.79 -6.54
N ALA A 405 22.07 2.06 -6.34
CA ALA A 405 21.08 3.11 -6.15
C ALA A 405 20.15 3.24 -7.37
N ARG A 406 20.68 3.01 -8.58
CA ARG A 406 19.91 3.03 -9.83
C ARG A 406 19.17 1.72 -10.12
N GLY A 407 19.58 0.60 -9.51
CA GLY A 407 19.07 -0.73 -9.84
C GLY A 407 19.76 -1.37 -11.06
N ASP A 408 20.94 -0.85 -11.46
CA ASP A 408 21.70 -1.26 -12.64
C ASP A 408 22.77 -2.34 -12.35
N GLN A 409 22.86 -2.81 -11.09
CA GLN A 409 23.86 -3.79 -10.68
C GLN A 409 23.71 -5.13 -11.44
N THR A 410 24.86 -5.73 -11.77
CA THR A 410 24.90 -7.06 -12.36
C THR A 410 24.90 -8.13 -11.25
N GLU A 411 23.91 -8.99 -11.26
CA GLU A 411 23.74 -10.12 -10.34
C GLU A 411 24.36 -11.38 -10.96
N HIS A 412 25.29 -12.00 -10.24
CA HIS A 412 25.95 -13.25 -10.64
C HIS A 412 25.49 -14.48 -9.84
N GLY A 413 24.50 -14.34 -8.95
CA GLY A 413 23.93 -15.39 -8.14
C GLY A 413 22.45 -15.61 -8.38
N ASP A 414 21.97 -16.79 -8.01
CA ASP A 414 20.55 -17.15 -8.05
C ASP A 414 19.90 -17.17 -6.66
N PHE A 415 20.56 -16.57 -5.65
CA PHE A 415 20.15 -16.63 -4.25
C PHE A 415 19.15 -15.54 -3.86
N ALA A 416 19.13 -14.40 -4.53
CA ALA A 416 18.22 -13.29 -4.23
C ALA A 416 16.74 -13.64 -4.43
N THR A 417 16.45 -14.71 -5.17
CA THR A 417 15.11 -15.21 -5.42
C THR A 417 15.08 -16.74 -5.36
N GLY A 418 13.89 -17.33 -5.42
CA GLY A 418 13.71 -18.78 -5.42
C GLY A 418 13.70 -19.38 -4.01
N PRO A 419 13.33 -20.66 -3.91
CA PRO A 419 13.04 -21.28 -2.64
C PRO A 419 14.29 -21.65 -1.84
N PHE A 420 14.26 -21.36 -0.56
CA PHE A 420 15.14 -21.91 0.47
C PHE A 420 14.39 -23.01 1.23
N LEU A 421 15.09 -24.07 1.59
CA LEU A 421 14.65 -25.00 2.61
C LEU A 421 14.75 -24.33 3.99
N SER A 422 13.85 -24.65 4.90
CA SER A 422 13.84 -24.01 6.22
C SER A 422 13.65 -25.00 7.36
N ARG A 423 14.15 -24.64 8.53
CA ARG A 423 13.95 -25.36 9.78
C ARG A 423 13.84 -24.39 10.95
N VAL A 424 12.79 -24.52 11.74
CA VAL A 424 12.61 -23.78 12.99
C VAL A 424 13.14 -24.60 14.17
N ARG A 425 13.93 -23.97 15.03
CA ARG A 425 14.40 -24.52 16.32
C ARG A 425 13.95 -23.61 17.43
N ARG A 426 13.37 -24.15 18.48
CA ARG A 426 12.89 -23.40 19.63
C ARG A 426 13.50 -23.97 20.92
N ASN A 427 14.03 -23.08 21.76
CA ASN A 427 14.36 -23.33 23.17
C ASN A 427 13.40 -22.55 24.05
N SER A 428 13.61 -22.54 25.37
CA SER A 428 12.79 -21.80 26.32
C SER A 428 12.89 -20.29 26.17
N ASP A 429 14.04 -19.77 25.74
CA ASP A 429 14.43 -18.36 25.73
C ASP A 429 14.70 -17.79 24.33
N ARG A 430 14.74 -18.64 23.30
CA ARG A 430 15.03 -18.20 21.92
C ARG A 430 14.45 -19.11 20.86
N ILE A 431 14.19 -18.51 19.69
CA ILE A 431 13.84 -19.21 18.45
C ILE A 431 14.85 -18.87 17.38
N GLN A 432 15.23 -19.89 16.62
CA GLN A 432 16.08 -19.74 15.44
C GLN A 432 15.40 -20.35 14.23
N VAL A 433 15.33 -19.59 13.14
CA VAL A 433 15.03 -20.10 11.81
C VAL A 433 16.34 -20.25 11.05
N GLN A 434 16.61 -21.43 10.57
CA GLN A 434 17.70 -21.72 9.64
C GLN A 434 17.10 -21.92 8.25
N MET A 435 17.61 -21.20 7.26
CA MET A 435 17.21 -21.32 5.85
C MET A 435 18.45 -21.59 5.00
N TRP A 436 18.35 -22.51 4.02
CA TRP A 436 19.49 -22.84 3.16
C TRP A 436 19.05 -23.16 1.74
N LYS A 437 19.93 -22.82 0.81
CA LYS A 437 19.76 -23.08 -0.62
C LYS A 437 21.09 -23.57 -1.20
N GLU A 438 21.02 -24.62 -2.02
CA GLU A 438 22.06 -24.98 -2.97
C GLU A 438 21.74 -24.28 -4.28
N GLY A 439 22.69 -23.50 -4.80
CA GLY A 439 22.51 -22.66 -5.97
C GLY A 439 23.84 -22.40 -6.67
N THR A 440 23.85 -21.38 -7.50
CA THR A 440 25.05 -21.00 -8.24
C THR A 440 25.35 -19.52 -8.09
N ALA A 441 26.65 -19.19 -7.99
CA ALA A 441 27.12 -17.82 -8.14
C ALA A 441 28.39 -17.84 -9.01
N TYR A 442 28.50 -16.92 -9.95
CA TYR A 442 29.58 -16.86 -10.97
C TYR A 442 29.77 -18.19 -11.75
N GLY A 443 28.68 -18.95 -11.91
CA GLY A 443 28.73 -20.28 -12.51
C GLY A 443 29.32 -21.38 -11.61
N ILE A 444 29.52 -21.11 -10.32
CA ILE A 444 30.10 -22.03 -9.33
C ILE A 444 28.98 -22.54 -8.43
N PRO A 445 28.84 -23.86 -8.20
CA PRO A 445 27.91 -24.38 -7.21
C PRO A 445 28.30 -23.96 -5.81
N LEU A 446 27.37 -23.33 -5.10
CA LEU A 446 27.54 -22.86 -3.73
C LEU A 446 26.36 -23.30 -2.87
N LYS A 447 26.59 -23.42 -1.57
CA LYS A 447 25.52 -23.53 -0.59
C LYS A 447 25.53 -22.29 0.30
N LEU A 448 24.42 -21.59 0.34
CA LEU A 448 24.19 -20.49 1.27
C LEU A 448 23.24 -20.95 2.37
N THR A 449 23.66 -20.75 3.61
CA THR A 449 22.83 -20.94 4.79
C THR A 449 22.73 -19.63 5.54
N LYS A 450 21.50 -19.20 5.86
CA LYS A 450 21.24 -18.04 6.73
C LYS A 450 20.39 -18.45 7.93
N GLY A 451 20.67 -17.87 9.07
CA GLY A 451 19.96 -18.10 10.32
C GLY A 451 19.47 -16.78 10.90
N VAL A 452 18.21 -16.75 11.33
CA VAL A 452 17.60 -15.62 12.03
C VAL A 452 17.22 -16.08 13.42
N THR A 453 17.70 -15.38 14.45
CA THR A 453 17.45 -15.72 15.85
C THR A 453 16.80 -14.56 16.57
N LEU A 454 15.72 -14.86 17.30
CA LEU A 454 14.99 -13.95 18.18
C LEU A 454 15.00 -14.52 19.61
N SER A 455 15.29 -13.67 20.60
CA SER A 455 15.33 -14.05 22.04
C SER A 455 14.23 -13.33 22.82
N ALA A 456 13.70 -13.97 23.86
CA ALA A 456 12.71 -13.36 24.76
C ALA A 456 13.27 -12.09 25.41
N GLY A 457 12.48 -11.03 25.48
CA GLY A 457 12.86 -9.75 26.10
C GLY A 457 13.89 -8.93 25.31
N SER A 458 14.30 -9.36 24.11
CA SER A 458 15.34 -8.69 23.35
C SER A 458 14.77 -7.94 22.13
N PRO A 459 15.09 -6.65 21.95
CA PRO A 459 14.76 -5.91 20.75
C PRO A 459 15.81 -6.13 19.62
N ALA A 460 16.58 -7.21 19.67
CA ALA A 460 17.63 -7.52 18.70
C ALA A 460 17.26 -8.70 17.81
N LEU A 461 17.58 -8.57 16.53
CA LEU A 461 17.53 -9.65 15.55
C LEU A 461 18.96 -10.07 15.21
N LYS A 462 19.33 -11.32 15.57
CA LYS A 462 20.64 -11.87 15.22
C LYS A 462 20.57 -12.64 13.93
N ILE A 463 21.45 -12.33 12.98
CA ILE A 463 21.48 -12.87 11.63
C ILE A 463 22.85 -13.52 11.39
N ALA A 464 22.89 -14.76 10.98
CA ALA A 464 24.12 -15.48 10.70
C ALA A 464 24.12 -16.01 9.26
N TYR A 465 25.24 -15.87 8.57
CA TYR A 465 25.45 -16.39 7.23
C TYR A 465 26.60 -17.40 7.19
N LEU A 466 26.44 -18.44 6.40
CA LEU A 466 27.48 -19.41 6.06
C LEU A 466 27.43 -19.70 4.56
N LEU A 467 28.53 -19.45 3.87
CA LEU A 467 28.76 -19.85 2.49
C LEU A 467 29.67 -21.09 2.48
N GLU A 468 29.32 -22.09 1.73
CA GLU A 468 30.08 -23.34 1.57
C GLU A 468 30.27 -23.67 0.07
N GLY A 469 31.38 -24.30 -0.26
CA GLY A 469 31.73 -24.61 -1.65
C GLY A 469 32.45 -23.48 -2.38
N LEU A 470 32.98 -22.50 -1.65
CA LEU A 470 33.72 -21.38 -2.21
C LEU A 470 35.06 -21.82 -2.82
N PRO A 471 35.42 -21.33 -4.00
CA PRO A 471 36.70 -21.62 -4.62
C PRO A 471 37.85 -20.91 -3.86
N LEU A 472 38.97 -21.58 -3.75
CA LEU A 472 40.16 -21.03 -3.09
C LEU A 472 41.00 -20.13 -4.00
N ASP A 473 40.78 -20.20 -5.31
CA ASP A 473 41.54 -19.49 -6.36
C ASP A 473 40.79 -18.27 -6.93
N ARG A 474 39.59 -18.00 -6.46
CA ARG A 474 38.74 -16.89 -6.94
C ARG A 474 38.09 -16.17 -5.79
N THR A 475 37.92 -14.86 -5.96
CA THR A 475 37.19 -14.04 -5.02
C THR A 475 35.73 -13.92 -5.45
N VAL A 476 34.85 -13.86 -4.47
CA VAL A 476 33.38 -13.72 -4.62
C VAL A 476 32.99 -12.43 -3.91
N HIS A 477 32.18 -11.58 -4.57
CA HIS A 477 31.63 -10.38 -3.95
C HIS A 477 30.20 -10.71 -3.45
N PHE A 478 30.08 -10.85 -2.14
CA PHE A 478 28.81 -11.16 -1.46
C PHE A 478 28.28 -9.91 -0.75
N ALA A 479 26.97 -9.65 -0.88
CA ALA A 479 26.30 -8.58 -0.17
C ALA A 479 24.95 -9.05 0.38
N VAL A 480 24.50 -8.42 1.47
CA VAL A 480 23.18 -8.63 2.06
C VAL A 480 22.44 -7.30 2.04
N GLU A 481 21.32 -7.24 1.32
CA GLU A 481 20.48 -6.04 1.32
C GLU A 481 19.52 -6.05 2.51
N LEU A 482 19.53 -4.94 3.26
CA LEU A 482 18.59 -4.63 4.33
C LEU A 482 17.88 -3.34 3.95
N ASN A 483 16.56 -3.30 4.10
CA ASN A 483 15.76 -2.09 3.86
C ASN A 483 15.05 -1.68 5.15
N PHE A 484 14.91 -0.36 5.37
CA PHE A 484 14.24 0.20 6.52
C PHE A 484 13.33 1.33 6.09
N ALA A 485 12.01 1.11 6.20
CA ALA A 485 10.95 2.05 5.88
C ALA A 485 10.49 2.82 7.11
N GLY A 486 9.78 3.92 6.86
CA GLY A 486 9.20 4.73 7.92
C GLY A 486 10.18 5.71 8.58
N LEU A 487 11.40 5.75 8.09
CA LEU A 487 12.45 6.69 8.48
C LEU A 487 12.59 7.72 7.35
N PRO A 488 11.72 8.77 7.28
CA PRO A 488 11.77 9.72 6.17
C PRO A 488 13.09 10.46 6.12
N ALA A 489 13.62 10.66 4.92
CA ALA A 489 14.88 11.37 4.68
C ALA A 489 14.69 12.90 4.60
N GLY A 490 15.77 13.65 4.62
CA GLY A 490 15.79 15.08 4.35
C GLY A 490 15.47 16.01 5.53
N ASN A 491 15.28 15.47 6.74
CA ASN A 491 15.11 16.24 7.97
C ASN A 491 16.31 16.06 8.90
N ASP A 492 16.62 17.09 9.67
CA ASP A 492 17.80 17.10 10.57
C ASP A 492 17.68 16.12 11.76
N ASP A 493 16.48 15.72 12.12
CA ASP A 493 16.17 14.77 13.19
C ASP A 493 16.22 13.30 12.75
N ARG A 494 16.68 13.03 11.49
CA ARG A 494 16.81 11.69 10.92
C ARG A 494 18.14 11.55 10.20
N TYR A 495 19.03 10.72 10.76
CA TYR A 495 20.41 10.70 10.30
C TYR A 495 21.11 9.37 10.55
N PHE A 496 22.15 9.12 9.75
CA PHE A 496 23.12 8.06 9.98
C PHE A 496 24.14 8.49 11.04
N HIS A 497 24.57 7.54 11.88
CA HIS A 497 25.63 7.75 12.85
C HIS A 497 26.53 6.54 12.99
N GLN A 498 27.73 6.77 13.50
CA GLN A 498 28.67 5.74 13.94
C GLN A 498 29.20 6.18 15.29
N GLU A 499 28.95 5.39 16.34
CA GLU A 499 29.12 5.84 17.72
C GLU A 499 28.42 7.21 17.92
N ASP A 500 29.16 8.21 18.43
CA ASP A 500 28.68 9.59 18.64
C ASP A 500 28.83 10.50 17.40
N ARG A 501 29.33 9.97 16.29
CA ARG A 501 29.60 10.75 15.09
C ARG A 501 28.43 10.67 14.12
N ARG A 502 27.80 11.81 13.82
CA ARG A 502 26.81 11.94 12.75
C ARG A 502 27.48 11.87 11.37
N LEU A 503 26.97 11.01 10.47
CA LEU A 503 27.49 10.79 9.13
C LEU A 503 26.75 11.57 8.05
N GLY A 504 25.50 11.98 8.29
CA GLY A 504 24.65 12.72 7.37
C GLY A 504 23.18 12.36 7.52
N PRO A 505 22.25 13.12 6.88
CA PRO A 505 20.84 12.77 6.85
C PRO A 505 20.62 11.45 6.09
N LEU A 506 19.44 10.82 6.26
CA LEU A 506 19.15 9.50 5.68
C LEU A 506 19.03 9.49 4.14
N GLU A 507 19.05 10.64 3.49
CA GLU A 507 19.14 10.76 2.03
C GLU A 507 20.59 10.68 1.49
N THR A 508 21.58 10.62 2.39
CA THR A 508 23.00 10.60 2.01
C THR A 508 23.38 9.26 1.39
N LEU A 509 24.10 9.31 0.27
CA LEU A 509 24.80 8.14 -0.25
C LEU A 509 26.05 7.89 0.59
N LEU A 510 26.11 6.77 1.29
CA LEU A 510 27.27 6.39 2.11
C LEU A 510 28.01 5.21 1.49
N ASP A 511 29.33 5.37 1.39
CA ASP A 511 30.29 4.32 1.03
C ASP A 511 31.32 4.25 2.14
N LEU A 512 31.14 3.29 3.05
CA LEU A 512 31.95 3.15 4.25
C LEU A 512 32.80 1.89 4.18
N GLU A 513 34.11 2.02 4.42
CA GLU A 513 35.04 0.92 4.38
C GLU A 513 35.48 0.50 5.79
N ASN A 514 35.65 -0.81 5.98
CA ASN A 514 36.25 -1.40 7.17
C ASN A 514 35.54 -1.00 8.48
N ILE A 515 34.19 -0.97 8.46
CA ILE A 515 33.39 -0.71 9.66
C ILE A 515 32.85 -2.00 10.27
N GLN A 516 32.44 -1.95 11.53
CA GLN A 516 31.79 -3.05 12.23
C GLN A 516 30.41 -2.67 12.77
N GLU A 517 30.08 -1.37 12.77
CA GLU A 517 28.77 -0.89 13.22
C GLU A 517 28.40 0.41 12.54
N MET A 518 27.09 0.62 12.42
CA MET A 518 26.46 1.86 11.98
C MET A 518 25.02 1.92 12.50
N GLY A 519 24.54 3.11 12.83
CA GLY A 519 23.16 3.35 13.26
C GLY A 519 22.40 4.32 12.37
N MET A 520 21.09 4.26 12.49
CA MET A 520 20.14 5.18 11.90
C MET A 520 19.17 5.64 12.98
N ILE A 521 19.12 6.93 13.22
CA ILE A 521 18.20 7.55 14.19
C ILE A 521 17.01 8.19 13.45
N ASP A 522 15.84 7.98 14.00
CA ASP A 522 14.65 8.82 13.79
C ASP A 522 14.20 9.34 15.17
N GLU A 523 14.51 10.62 15.45
CA GLU A 523 14.17 11.23 16.74
C GLU A 523 12.64 11.45 16.87
N TRP A 524 11.93 11.57 15.76
CA TRP A 524 10.47 11.72 15.75
C TRP A 524 9.75 10.42 16.14
N LEU A 525 10.21 9.29 15.60
CA LEU A 525 9.72 7.96 15.98
C LEU A 525 10.29 7.48 17.32
N GLY A 526 11.39 8.09 17.78
CA GLY A 526 12.12 7.66 18.98
C GLY A 526 12.79 6.30 18.81
N ILE A 527 13.39 6.03 17.65
CA ILE A 527 14.06 4.77 17.34
C ILE A 527 15.50 5.00 16.88
N ASP A 528 16.40 4.14 17.35
CA ASP A 528 17.75 3.96 16.85
C ASP A 528 17.91 2.53 16.31
N VAL A 529 18.07 2.38 15.01
CA VAL A 529 18.32 1.12 14.32
C VAL A 529 19.81 0.94 14.17
N ARG A 530 20.43 0.08 14.99
CA ARG A 530 21.88 -0.19 14.96
C ARG A 530 22.17 -1.53 14.33
N TRP A 531 22.95 -1.50 13.26
CA TRP A 531 23.53 -2.68 12.63
C TRP A 531 24.99 -2.86 13.10
N SER A 532 25.36 -4.09 13.38
CA SER A 532 26.75 -4.46 13.65
C SER A 532 27.12 -5.82 13.06
N ALA A 533 28.40 -6.05 12.81
CA ALA A 533 28.93 -7.31 12.30
C ALA A 533 30.18 -7.76 13.08
N ASN A 534 30.39 -9.08 13.21
CA ASN A 534 31.52 -9.67 13.91
C ASN A 534 32.87 -9.64 13.12
N ARG A 535 32.85 -8.97 11.95
CA ARG A 535 34.06 -8.79 11.12
C ARG A 535 34.01 -7.46 10.37
N PRO A 536 35.18 -6.93 9.95
CA PRO A 536 35.22 -5.73 9.11
C PRO A 536 34.41 -5.89 7.85
N THR A 537 33.64 -4.86 7.52
CA THR A 537 32.64 -4.84 6.47
C THR A 537 32.77 -3.56 5.67
N HIS A 538 32.60 -3.64 4.35
CA HIS A 538 32.24 -2.48 3.55
C HIS A 538 30.72 -2.32 3.58
N LEU A 539 30.24 -1.10 3.68
CA LEU A 539 28.79 -0.83 3.77
C LEU A 539 28.39 0.30 2.84
N TRP A 540 27.47 0.00 1.97
CA TRP A 540 26.77 1.00 1.17
C TRP A 540 25.42 1.33 1.77
N ALA A 541 25.04 2.62 1.70
CA ALA A 541 23.69 3.05 2.04
C ALA A 541 23.18 4.05 1.01
N HIS A 542 21.90 3.94 0.66
CA HIS A 542 21.24 4.87 -0.24
C HIS A 542 19.73 4.97 0.02
N PRO A 543 19.10 6.13 -0.26
CA PRO A 543 17.65 6.27 -0.22
C PRO A 543 17.01 5.51 -1.38
N VAL A 544 15.84 4.94 -1.13
CA VAL A 544 14.94 4.40 -2.16
C VAL A 544 13.77 5.37 -2.30
N GLU A 545 13.61 5.94 -3.49
CA GLU A 545 12.61 6.98 -3.75
C GLU A 545 11.80 6.64 -5.00
N THR A 546 10.54 7.00 -5.00
CA THR A 546 9.61 6.80 -6.13
C THR A 546 9.11 8.13 -6.64
N VAL A 547 8.97 8.25 -7.96
CA VAL A 547 8.21 9.33 -8.56
C VAL A 547 6.76 8.90 -8.61
N SER A 548 5.88 9.59 -7.90
CA SER A 548 4.46 9.24 -7.84
C SER A 548 3.56 10.42 -8.17
N GLN A 549 2.35 10.10 -8.63
CA GLN A 549 1.26 11.06 -8.80
C GLN A 549 0.50 11.19 -7.48
N SER A 550 0.23 12.43 -7.07
CA SER A 550 -0.68 12.76 -5.98
C SER A 550 -1.70 13.79 -6.44
N GLU A 551 -2.69 14.12 -5.61
CA GLU A 551 -3.72 15.12 -5.92
C GLU A 551 -3.12 16.50 -6.28
N SER A 552 -1.94 16.80 -5.74
CA SER A 552 -1.23 18.06 -5.99
C SER A 552 -0.22 18.00 -7.13
N GLY A 553 -0.08 16.84 -7.81
CA GLY A 553 0.85 16.64 -8.94
C GLY A 553 1.93 15.60 -8.70
N PHE A 554 2.92 15.56 -9.59
CA PHE A 554 4.03 14.63 -9.52
C PHE A 554 5.06 15.04 -8.48
N GLU A 555 5.50 14.07 -7.67
CA GLU A 555 6.44 14.29 -6.58
C GLU A 555 7.38 13.10 -6.38
N LEU A 556 8.55 13.39 -5.78
CA LEU A 556 9.47 12.38 -5.31
C LEU A 556 9.10 11.99 -3.87
N VAL A 557 8.88 10.71 -3.64
CA VAL A 557 8.49 10.19 -2.32
C VAL A 557 9.55 9.22 -1.82
N HIS A 558 10.12 9.51 -0.66
CA HIS A 558 11.03 8.61 0.03
C HIS A 558 10.30 7.36 0.54
N GLN A 559 10.78 6.17 0.18
CA GLN A 559 10.15 4.90 0.53
C GLN A 559 10.89 4.13 1.62
N SER A 560 12.21 4.13 1.57
CA SER A 560 13.07 3.42 2.52
C SER A 560 14.52 3.86 2.39
N VAL A 561 15.33 3.44 3.38
CA VAL A 561 16.79 3.43 3.28
C VAL A 561 17.24 2.00 3.04
N ALA A 562 18.06 1.78 2.02
CA ALA A 562 18.73 0.52 1.77
C ALA A 562 20.13 0.53 2.36
N LEU A 563 20.46 -0.50 3.15
CA LEU A 563 21.80 -0.78 3.67
C LEU A 563 22.31 -2.07 3.03
N LEU A 564 23.52 -2.04 2.50
CA LEU A 564 24.16 -3.21 1.90
C LEU A 564 25.55 -3.43 2.52
N PRO A 565 25.64 -4.14 3.66
CA PRO A 565 26.91 -4.71 4.09
C PRO A 565 27.41 -5.71 3.04
N HIS A 566 28.69 -5.57 2.64
CA HIS A 566 29.25 -6.41 1.58
C HIS A 566 30.71 -6.76 1.82
N TRP A 567 31.16 -7.85 1.20
CA TRP A 567 32.49 -8.43 1.40
C TRP A 567 33.04 -8.98 0.09
N ILE A 568 34.34 -8.74 -0.13
CA ILE A 568 35.12 -9.60 -1.02
C ILE A 568 35.51 -10.83 -0.18
N VAL A 569 34.81 -11.93 -0.44
CA VAL A 569 34.86 -13.12 0.40
C VAL A 569 36.19 -13.84 0.23
N GLU A 570 36.87 -14.05 1.36
CA GLU A 570 38.08 -14.89 1.50
C GLU A 570 37.70 -16.16 2.26
N PRO A 571 37.61 -17.32 1.60
CA PRO A 571 37.22 -18.56 2.27
C PRO A 571 38.34 -19.14 3.11
N ASP A 572 38.00 -19.94 4.13
CA ASP A 572 38.92 -20.79 4.85
C ASP A 572 39.43 -21.96 3.97
N ALA A 573 40.37 -22.76 4.52
CA ALA A 573 40.97 -23.92 3.82
C ALA A 573 39.92 -24.99 3.38
N ASN A 574 38.71 -24.96 3.91
CA ASN A 574 37.61 -25.85 3.58
C ASN A 574 36.59 -25.23 2.58
N GLY A 575 36.91 -24.07 2.01
CA GLY A 575 36.02 -23.36 1.12
C GLY A 575 34.78 -22.79 1.82
N ARG A 576 34.91 -22.36 3.09
CA ARG A 576 33.83 -21.81 3.90
C ARG A 576 34.08 -20.36 4.29
N TRP A 577 33.01 -19.61 4.39
CA TRP A 577 33.04 -18.26 4.92
C TRP A 577 31.77 -17.99 5.73
N SER A 578 31.88 -17.21 6.81
CA SER A 578 30.71 -16.90 7.65
C SER A 578 30.79 -15.49 8.21
N VAL A 579 29.63 -14.90 8.48
CA VAL A 579 29.45 -13.64 9.19
C VAL A 579 28.24 -13.72 10.11
N VAL A 580 28.33 -13.04 11.25
CA VAL A 580 27.20 -12.81 12.15
C VAL A 580 26.97 -11.31 12.23
N MET A 581 25.74 -10.91 12.02
CA MET A 581 25.25 -9.54 12.14
C MET A 581 24.18 -9.47 13.22
N ASP A 582 24.13 -8.37 13.92
CA ASP A 582 23.08 -8.03 14.86
C ASP A 582 22.38 -6.73 14.38
N VAL A 583 21.04 -6.72 14.39
CA VAL A 583 20.23 -5.53 14.19
C VAL A 583 19.53 -5.26 15.52
N MET A 584 19.97 -4.22 16.21
CA MET A 584 19.40 -3.76 17.48
C MET A 584 18.43 -2.64 17.20
N LEU A 585 17.22 -2.73 17.76
CA LEU A 585 16.13 -1.76 17.60
C LEU A 585 15.87 -1.09 18.96
N ASP A 586 16.63 -0.03 19.21
CA ASP A 586 16.58 0.68 20.49
C ASP A 586 15.50 1.76 20.43
N VAL A 587 14.55 1.71 21.35
CA VAL A 587 13.36 2.58 21.35
C VAL A 587 13.35 3.41 22.62
N ASP A 588 13.26 4.75 22.49
CA ASP A 588 12.99 5.66 23.59
C ASP A 588 11.50 6.07 23.63
N PRO A 589 10.65 5.36 24.40
CA PRO A 589 9.22 5.68 24.48
C PRO A 589 8.92 7.08 25.04
N VAL A 590 9.86 7.70 25.75
CA VAL A 590 9.68 9.04 26.35
C VAL A 590 9.78 10.12 25.27
N SER A 591 10.70 10.00 24.32
CA SER A 591 10.82 10.96 23.21
C SER A 591 9.59 10.86 22.27
N PHE A 592 9.14 9.65 21.93
CA PHE A 592 7.94 9.42 21.14
C PHE A 592 6.68 10.05 21.77
N THR A 593 6.47 9.83 23.07
CA THR A 593 5.28 10.38 23.78
C THR A 593 5.31 11.92 23.80
N ARG A 594 6.48 12.54 23.93
CA ARG A 594 6.64 13.99 23.91
C ARG A 594 6.32 14.59 22.54
N THR A 595 6.75 13.95 21.45
CA THR A 595 6.52 14.42 20.09
C THR A 595 5.05 14.34 19.71
N VAL A 596 4.38 13.21 19.97
CA VAL A 596 2.93 13.06 19.73
C VAL A 596 2.10 14.03 20.57
N ALA A 597 2.47 14.27 21.84
CA ALA A 597 1.79 15.25 22.70
C ALA A 597 1.99 16.69 22.20
N ALA A 598 3.16 17.03 21.63
CA ALA A 598 3.43 18.34 21.06
C ALA A 598 2.63 18.59 19.78
N GLU A 599 2.48 17.59 18.91
CA GLU A 599 1.66 17.69 17.70
C GLU A 599 0.16 17.80 18.01
N LEU A 600 -0.36 17.00 18.94
CA LEU A 600 -1.75 17.09 19.40
C LEU A 600 -2.07 18.42 20.09
N ALA A 601 -1.09 19.09 20.66
CA ALA A 601 -1.24 20.42 21.27
C ALA A 601 -1.14 21.58 20.24
N SER A 602 -0.64 21.31 19.02
CA SER A 602 -0.49 22.29 17.94
C SER A 602 -1.64 22.29 16.93
N HIS A 603 -2.56 21.37 17.05
CA HIS A 603 -3.83 21.26 16.30
C HIS A 603 -5.02 21.50 17.23
#